data_0c952fea06e4c214b055c3dff8436a3e
#
_entry.id   0c952fea06e4c214b055c3dff8436a3e
#
_cell.length_a   1.000
_cell.length_b   1.000
_cell.length_c   1.000
_cell.angle_alpha   90.00
_cell.angle_beta   90.00
_cell.angle_gamma   90.00
#
_symmetry.space_group_name_H-M   'P 1'
#
loop_
_entity.id
_entity.type
_entity.pdbx_description
1 polymer ?
#
loop_
_entity_poly.entity_id
_entity_poly.type
_entity_poly.pdbx_seq_one_letter_code
_entity_poly.pdbx_strand_id
1 'polypeptide(L)'
;AFRDKHALSKANMGADGRSYPIPGGVKCRLYRSFPWLYLQTDKPGTEFVAAPDWYYGFEYPKEIERGYDGYEDLLTTGYFETELEKGESIIFSASLDQMASPGTIDDIFADSLARRTHKIDFISCLRHSARQFMIRREGGAEVVADYPWEGSDPRQTLVALPGIALEQGRTEECMQVLDRIAEDLRSGTDRIRRQADTPLWFFWTLQQLEMHVGAEEVWKRYGGTMKGALESYRDGGMGRCILMHDNGLVWAAAENVPLTWMDSVIDGRAVTPRSGYAVEVNALWYNAVCYTLELARKFGDEGFTAAWDSLPEKTRTAFAERFRIAGEPHPADYANETETNAFIRPNMVVACGLRYTMLDEAQRIEVLRTVEQHLLTPKGLRSLSPRNPLYKGRCEGSPGERDFAGKNGSVWIWPLVFYVAARFGIEGDGFLTAAGELLSHFEEDIQSDGIGSLSELYDADPPYT
;
A
#
# COMPACT_ATOMS: atom_id res chain seq x y z
N ALA A 1 5.86 20.30 12.77
CA ALA A 1 5.18 21.21 11.85
C ALA A 1 3.90 20.56 11.35
N PHE A 2 2.83 21.33 11.27
CA PHE A 2 1.58 20.90 10.65
C PHE A 2 1.70 21.15 9.15
N ARG A 3 2.13 20.19 8.41
CA ARG A 3 2.22 20.27 6.95
C ARG A 3 1.53 19.08 6.29
N ASP A 4 1.07 19.31 5.12
CA ASP A 4 0.57 18.29 4.22
C ASP A 4 1.75 17.72 3.41
N LYS A 5 1.97 16.41 3.49
CA LYS A 5 2.94 15.64 2.70
C LYS A 5 4.23 16.44 2.32
N HIS A 6 4.29 16.93 1.08
CA HIS A 6 5.41 17.73 0.57
C HIS A 6 5.21 19.25 0.66
N ALA A 7 4.06 19.72 1.19
CA ALA A 7 3.80 21.15 1.35
C ALA A 7 4.50 21.69 2.59
N LEU A 8 5.56 22.49 2.41
CA LEU A 8 6.34 23.08 3.48
C LEU A 8 5.68 24.35 4.03
N SER A 9 5.79 24.56 5.35
CA SER A 9 5.24 25.74 6.00
C SER A 9 6.04 27.00 5.66
N LYS A 10 5.34 28.10 5.45
CA LYS A 10 5.93 29.42 5.30
C LYS A 10 5.39 30.37 6.36
N ALA A 11 6.22 31.30 6.80
CA ALA A 11 5.82 32.34 7.74
C ALA A 11 4.64 33.13 7.19
N ASN A 12 3.59 33.31 8.00
CA ASN A 12 2.41 34.05 7.59
C ASN A 12 1.71 34.71 8.79
N MET A 13 0.94 35.75 8.52
CA MET A 13 0.25 36.56 9.53
C MET A 13 -0.95 35.84 10.17
N GLY A 14 -1.43 34.73 9.60
CA GLY A 14 -2.57 33.96 10.12
C GLY A 14 -2.20 32.99 11.22
N ALA A 15 -0.90 32.74 11.42
CA ALA A 15 -0.41 31.82 12.43
C ALA A 15 -0.43 32.48 13.83
N ASP A 16 -0.99 31.76 14.81
CA ASP A 16 -1.06 32.20 16.22
C ASP A 16 0.07 31.57 17.05
N GLY A 17 1.08 32.36 17.41
CA GLY A 17 2.20 31.94 18.23
C GLY A 17 1.92 31.93 19.75
N ARG A 18 0.71 32.28 20.20
CA ARG A 18 0.39 32.33 21.63
C ARG A 18 0.29 30.94 22.24
N SER A 19 0.78 30.83 23.45
CA SER A 19 0.63 29.71 24.36
C SER A 19 -0.21 30.07 25.58
N TYR A 20 -0.93 29.10 26.11
CA TYR A 20 -1.79 29.26 27.26
C TYR A 20 -1.39 28.25 28.34
N PRO A 21 -1.08 28.70 29.57
CA PRO A 21 -0.68 27.83 30.68
C PRO A 21 -1.77 26.79 31.00
N ILE A 22 -1.33 25.57 31.29
CA ILE A 22 -2.13 24.49 31.85
C ILE A 22 -1.31 23.77 32.93
N PRO A 23 -1.90 22.92 33.77
CA PRO A 23 -1.14 22.12 34.74
C PRO A 23 -0.08 21.27 34.03
N GLY A 24 1.19 21.41 34.44
CA GLY A 24 2.34 20.68 33.90
C GLY A 24 2.79 21.11 32.51
N GLY A 25 2.33 22.25 31.98
CA GLY A 25 2.76 22.70 30.66
C GLY A 25 1.91 23.80 30.02
N VAL A 26 1.72 23.74 28.72
CA VAL A 26 0.97 24.73 27.94
C VAL A 26 0.11 24.07 26.89
N LYS A 27 -0.90 24.79 26.40
CA LYS A 27 -1.61 24.48 25.15
C LYS A 27 -1.42 25.60 24.15
N CYS A 28 -1.29 25.22 22.87
CA CYS A 28 -1.19 26.16 21.76
C CYS A 28 -2.02 25.68 20.58
N ARG A 29 -2.28 26.59 19.63
CA ARG A 29 -3.04 26.28 18.44
C ARG A 29 -2.64 27.22 17.31
N LEU A 30 -2.01 26.70 16.29
CA LEU A 30 -1.43 27.50 15.21
C LEU A 30 -2.49 28.25 14.38
N TYR A 31 -3.64 27.60 14.11
CA TYR A 31 -4.77 28.18 13.39
C TYR A 31 -6.09 27.86 14.09
N ARG A 32 -7.08 28.72 13.96
CA ARG A 32 -8.40 28.54 14.61
C ARG A 32 -9.10 27.23 14.26
N SER A 33 -8.89 26.73 13.06
CA SER A 33 -9.47 25.47 12.56
C SER A 33 -8.77 24.23 13.10
N PHE A 34 -7.58 24.36 13.69
CA PHE A 34 -6.81 23.24 14.23
C PHE A 34 -7.27 22.90 15.65
N PRO A 35 -7.12 21.63 16.07
CA PRO A 35 -7.30 21.25 17.46
C PRO A 35 -6.26 21.93 18.36
N TRP A 36 -6.50 21.96 19.65
CA TRP A 36 -5.48 22.37 20.63
C TRP A 36 -4.39 21.30 20.71
N LEU A 37 -3.14 21.73 20.69
CA LEU A 37 -1.98 20.92 21.01
C LEU A 37 -1.60 21.18 22.46
N TYR A 38 -1.57 20.15 23.28
CA TYR A 38 -1.17 20.16 24.67
C TYR A 38 0.27 19.67 24.77
N LEU A 39 1.14 20.50 25.35
CA LEU A 39 2.55 20.22 25.56
C LEU A 39 2.79 20.18 27.08
N GLN A 40 3.07 19.00 27.60
CA GLN A 40 3.19 18.78 29.06
C GLN A 40 4.42 17.92 29.38
N THR A 41 4.91 18.02 30.61
CA THR A 41 6.00 17.20 31.16
C THR A 41 5.57 16.51 32.44
N ASP A 42 6.22 15.40 32.77
CA ASP A 42 6.08 14.67 34.03
C ASP A 42 6.81 15.35 35.19
N LYS A 43 7.81 16.19 34.89
CA LYS A 43 8.73 16.75 35.91
C LYS A 43 8.19 18.02 36.57
N PRO A 44 7.94 18.01 37.90
CA PRO A 44 7.60 19.20 38.66
C PRO A 44 8.72 20.25 38.58
N GLY A 45 8.35 21.51 38.55
CA GLY A 45 9.31 22.62 38.47
C GLY A 45 9.80 22.97 37.07
N THR A 46 9.33 22.23 36.04
CA THR A 46 9.56 22.62 34.65
C THR A 46 8.75 23.88 34.33
N GLU A 47 9.42 24.93 33.86
CA GLU A 47 8.80 26.17 33.43
C GLU A 47 8.68 26.26 31.91
N PHE A 48 7.60 26.86 31.42
CA PHE A 48 7.45 27.19 30.00
C PHE A 48 7.67 28.70 29.81
N VAL A 49 8.68 29.06 29.05
CA VAL A 49 8.99 30.43 28.64
C VAL A 49 8.29 30.75 27.34
N ALA A 50 7.27 31.62 27.39
CA ALA A 50 6.56 32.06 26.20
C ALA A 50 7.44 33.03 25.39
N ALA A 51 7.98 32.53 24.28
CA ALA A 51 8.86 33.29 23.38
C ALA A 51 8.49 32.93 21.93
N PRO A 52 7.33 33.38 21.41
CA PRO A 52 6.91 33.08 20.06
C PRO A 52 7.86 33.72 19.05
N ASP A 53 8.41 32.90 18.17
CA ASP A 53 9.33 33.36 17.12
C ASP A 53 9.26 32.46 15.88
N TRP A 54 9.64 33.02 14.73
CA TRP A 54 9.78 32.29 13.49
C TRP A 54 11.25 31.96 13.22
N TYR A 55 11.50 30.68 12.96
CA TYR A 55 12.76 30.20 12.43
C TYR A 55 12.61 30.06 10.92
N TYR A 56 13.37 30.81 10.16
CA TYR A 56 13.25 30.93 8.72
C TYR A 56 14.25 30.06 7.97
N GLY A 57 13.83 29.57 6.81
CA GLY A 57 14.72 29.01 5.83
C GLY A 57 15.39 27.69 6.24
N PHE A 58 14.69 26.83 6.99
CA PHE A 58 15.17 25.45 7.16
C PHE A 58 15.32 24.80 5.80
N GLU A 59 16.51 24.28 5.52
CA GLU A 59 16.86 23.67 4.25
C GLU A 59 16.83 22.15 4.35
N TYR A 60 16.18 21.52 3.35
CA TYR A 60 16.12 20.08 3.16
C TYR A 60 16.83 19.68 1.85
N PRO A 61 18.16 19.45 1.85
CA PRO A 61 18.93 19.23 0.63
C PRO A 61 18.46 18.05 -0.19
N LYS A 62 18.06 16.95 0.44
CA LYS A 62 17.54 15.75 -0.26
C LYS A 62 16.23 16.03 -0.99
N GLU A 63 15.35 16.88 -0.46
CA GLU A 63 14.12 17.30 -1.14
C GLU A 63 14.45 18.15 -2.38
N ILE A 64 15.38 19.10 -2.23
CA ILE A 64 15.85 19.97 -3.32
C ILE A 64 16.47 19.15 -4.45
N GLU A 65 17.31 18.18 -4.13
CA GLU A 65 17.98 17.30 -5.09
C GLU A 65 16.96 16.56 -5.98
N ARG A 66 15.81 16.20 -5.40
CA ARG A 66 14.73 15.52 -6.11
C ARG A 66 13.70 16.44 -6.76
N GLY A 67 13.89 17.76 -6.67
CA GLY A 67 13.01 18.77 -7.27
C GLY A 67 11.75 19.08 -6.44
N TYR A 68 11.75 18.74 -5.15
CA TYR A 68 10.72 19.19 -4.21
C TYR A 68 11.05 20.59 -3.66
N ASP A 69 10.03 21.27 -3.08
CA ASP A 69 10.29 22.46 -2.27
C ASP A 69 11.07 22.04 -1.02
N GLY A 70 12.24 22.63 -0.82
CA GLY A 70 13.19 22.26 0.22
C GLY A 70 13.41 23.31 1.29
N TYR A 71 12.61 24.40 1.36
CA TYR A 71 12.77 25.45 2.35
C TYR A 71 11.53 25.63 3.18
N GLU A 72 11.66 25.57 4.51
CA GLU A 72 10.55 25.68 5.46
C GLU A 72 10.79 26.77 6.50
N ASP A 73 9.72 27.45 6.91
CA ASP A 73 9.72 28.32 8.08
C ASP A 73 8.92 27.66 9.20
N LEU A 74 9.48 27.63 10.41
CA LEU A 74 8.88 26.97 11.55
C LEU A 74 8.58 27.98 12.66
N LEU A 75 7.32 28.00 13.15
CA LEU A 75 6.91 28.80 14.30
C LEU A 75 7.15 28.02 15.60
N THR A 76 7.84 28.60 16.55
CA THR A 76 7.80 28.16 17.95
C THR A 76 6.89 29.06 18.77
N THR A 77 6.23 28.51 19.80
CA THR A 77 5.44 29.28 20.77
C THR A 77 6.24 29.60 22.03
N GLY A 78 7.42 29.00 22.16
CA GLY A 78 8.30 29.14 23.33
C GLY A 78 9.09 27.85 23.55
N TYR A 79 9.66 27.73 24.75
CA TYR A 79 10.47 26.56 25.12
C TYR A 79 10.25 26.20 26.60
N PHE A 80 10.58 24.95 26.95
CA PHE A 80 10.59 24.48 28.32
C PHE A 80 11.99 24.63 28.92
N GLU A 81 12.05 25.07 30.16
CA GLU A 81 13.27 25.07 31.00
C GLU A 81 13.08 24.14 32.18
N THR A 82 14.05 23.28 32.43
CA THR A 82 14.07 22.40 33.61
C THR A 82 15.49 22.03 33.97
N GLU A 83 15.75 21.90 35.28
CA GLU A 83 17.01 21.36 35.78
C GLU A 83 16.98 19.84 35.72
N LEU A 84 18.06 19.22 35.25
CA LEU A 84 18.23 17.75 35.20
C LEU A 84 19.53 17.38 35.90
N GLU A 85 19.44 16.47 36.86
CA GLU A 85 20.60 15.85 37.47
C GLU A 85 21.12 14.66 36.63
N LYS A 86 22.39 14.28 36.88
CA LYS A 86 22.98 13.15 36.19
C LYS A 86 22.20 11.86 36.45
N GLY A 87 21.68 11.24 35.37
CA GLY A 87 20.91 10.00 35.44
C GLY A 87 19.40 10.22 35.59
N GLU A 88 18.95 11.46 35.74
CA GLU A 88 17.53 11.82 35.72
C GLU A 88 16.99 11.85 34.31
N SER A 89 15.70 11.57 34.16
CA SER A 89 14.96 11.59 32.87
C SER A 89 13.75 12.51 32.99
N ILE A 90 13.35 13.09 31.88
CA ILE A 90 12.10 13.83 31.74
C ILE A 90 11.29 13.21 30.60
N ILE A 91 9.99 13.08 30.81
CA ILE A 91 9.06 12.66 29.77
C ILE A 91 8.32 13.90 29.27
N PHE A 92 8.40 14.10 27.96
CA PHE A 92 7.70 15.16 27.27
C PHE A 92 6.51 14.60 26.49
N SER A 93 5.32 15.15 26.74
CA SER A 93 4.08 14.78 26.07
C SER A 93 3.61 15.88 25.12
N ALA A 94 3.30 15.49 23.87
CA ALA A 94 2.59 16.30 22.89
C ALA A 94 1.31 15.56 22.49
N SER A 95 0.14 16.09 22.82
CA SER A 95 -1.15 15.40 22.64
C SER A 95 -2.24 16.36 22.20
N LEU A 96 -3.30 15.81 21.61
CA LEU A 96 -4.56 16.53 21.36
C LEU A 96 -5.47 16.54 22.60
N ASP A 97 -5.14 15.73 23.61
CA ASP A 97 -5.84 15.66 24.89
C ASP A 97 -4.94 16.15 26.01
N GLN A 98 -5.53 16.92 26.94
CA GLN A 98 -4.82 17.38 28.14
C GLN A 98 -4.65 16.20 29.10
N MET A 99 -3.39 15.93 29.50
CA MET A 99 -3.10 14.95 30.54
C MET A 99 -3.54 15.45 31.90
N ALA A 100 -4.18 14.59 32.68
CA ALA A 100 -4.77 14.98 33.98
C ALA A 100 -3.72 15.32 35.04
N SER A 101 -2.56 14.64 34.99
CA SER A 101 -1.48 14.80 35.94
C SER A 101 -0.14 14.33 35.34
N PRO A 102 1.01 14.72 35.97
CA PRO A 102 2.32 14.13 35.60
C PRO A 102 2.33 12.60 35.65
N GLY A 103 1.76 11.98 36.67
CA GLY A 103 1.67 10.51 36.76
C GLY A 103 0.91 9.84 35.61
N THR A 104 -0.04 10.55 34.99
CA THR A 104 -0.71 10.04 33.75
C THR A 104 0.27 9.96 32.57
N ILE A 105 1.25 10.89 32.50
CA ILE A 105 2.29 10.88 31.46
C ILE A 105 3.21 9.68 31.68
N ASP A 106 3.62 9.43 32.92
CA ASP A 106 4.46 8.28 33.32
C ASP A 106 3.77 6.95 32.96
N ASP A 107 2.50 6.81 33.31
CA ASP A 107 1.72 5.60 33.04
C ASP A 107 1.59 5.33 31.53
N ILE A 108 1.27 6.35 30.73
CA ILE A 108 1.16 6.23 29.27
C ILE A 108 2.51 5.89 28.65
N PHE A 109 3.59 6.47 29.15
CA PHE A 109 4.94 6.20 28.68
C PHE A 109 5.35 4.75 29.02
N ALA A 110 5.13 4.31 30.25
CA ALA A 110 5.41 2.94 30.69
C ALA A 110 4.61 1.90 29.86
N ASP A 111 3.33 2.15 29.66
CA ASP A 111 2.45 1.35 28.80
C ASP A 111 2.97 1.28 27.36
N SER A 112 3.41 2.42 26.82
CA SER A 112 3.96 2.51 25.46
C SER A 112 5.26 1.73 25.35
N LEU A 113 6.13 1.79 26.35
CA LEU A 113 7.37 1.00 26.41
C LEU A 113 7.08 -0.50 26.50
N ALA A 114 6.12 -0.90 27.35
CA ALA A 114 5.76 -2.32 27.52
C ALA A 114 5.18 -2.94 26.25
N ARG A 115 4.52 -2.13 25.42
CA ARG A 115 3.96 -2.56 24.12
C ARG A 115 4.95 -2.46 22.97
N ARG A 116 6.13 -1.86 23.16
CA ARG A 116 7.12 -1.68 22.10
C ARG A 116 7.69 -3.04 21.64
N THR A 117 7.73 -3.22 20.34
CA THR A 117 8.53 -4.27 19.73
C THR A 117 10.01 -3.90 19.87
N HIS A 118 10.82 -4.79 20.46
CA HIS A 118 12.26 -4.58 20.51
C HIS A 118 12.83 -4.66 19.08
N LYS A 119 13.54 -3.60 18.67
CA LYS A 119 14.19 -3.52 17.35
C LYS A 119 15.61 -4.08 17.48
N ILE A 120 15.75 -5.40 17.49
CA ILE A 120 17.02 -6.10 17.66
C ILE A 120 17.61 -6.60 16.33
N ASP A 121 16.77 -6.75 15.31
CA ASP A 121 17.12 -7.21 13.98
C ASP A 121 16.20 -6.60 12.91
N PHE A 122 16.49 -6.86 11.64
CA PHE A 122 15.72 -6.35 10.52
C PHE A 122 14.23 -6.75 10.59
N ILE A 123 13.94 -8.01 10.89
CA ILE A 123 12.57 -8.51 10.95
C ILE A 123 11.77 -7.83 12.08
N SER A 124 12.38 -7.64 13.24
CA SER A 124 11.73 -6.92 14.36
C SER A 124 11.50 -5.44 14.03
N CYS A 125 12.40 -4.81 13.26
CA CYS A 125 12.19 -3.46 12.73
C CYS A 125 11.00 -3.40 11.77
N LEU A 126 10.89 -4.34 10.82
CA LEU A 126 9.75 -4.45 9.90
C LEU A 126 8.43 -4.64 10.66
N ARG A 127 8.40 -5.54 11.66
CA ARG A 127 7.23 -5.75 12.51
C ARG A 127 6.82 -4.49 13.27
N HIS A 128 7.79 -3.72 13.74
CA HIS A 128 7.52 -2.45 14.40
C HIS A 128 6.93 -1.43 13.44
N SER A 129 7.52 -1.28 12.25
CA SER A 129 7.04 -0.40 11.19
C SER A 129 5.60 -0.76 10.78
N ALA A 130 5.34 -2.02 10.50
CA ALA A 130 4.03 -2.51 10.09
C ALA A 130 2.91 -2.16 11.09
N ARG A 131 3.20 -2.15 12.40
CA ARG A 131 2.22 -1.78 13.44
C ARG A 131 1.76 -0.33 13.36
N GLN A 132 2.56 0.58 12.80
CA GLN A 132 2.22 2.00 12.70
C GLN A 132 1.10 2.25 11.69
N PHE A 133 0.98 1.38 10.67
CA PHE A 133 -0.06 1.51 9.64
C PHE A 133 -1.43 1.01 10.08
N MET A 134 -1.51 0.27 11.19
CA MET A 134 -2.79 -0.20 11.72
C MET A 134 -3.22 0.64 12.91
N ILE A 135 -4.27 1.41 12.72
CA ILE A 135 -4.84 2.31 13.73
C ILE A 135 -6.20 1.79 14.24
N ARG A 136 -6.61 2.28 15.39
CA ARG A 136 -7.96 2.03 15.94
C ARG A 136 -8.78 3.31 15.86
N ARG A 137 -9.98 3.20 15.30
CA ARG A 137 -11.00 4.26 15.29
C ARG A 137 -12.30 3.75 15.91
N GLU A 138 -13.26 4.65 16.09
CA GLU A 138 -14.66 4.25 16.39
C GLU A 138 -15.12 3.28 15.29
N GLY A 139 -15.42 2.04 15.67
CA GLY A 139 -15.82 0.98 14.73
C GLY A 139 -14.74 -0.05 14.39
N GLY A 140 -13.54 -0.02 15.01
CA GLY A 140 -12.57 -1.11 14.92
C GLY A 140 -11.21 -0.73 14.28
N ALA A 141 -10.49 -1.73 13.80
CA ALA A 141 -9.20 -1.55 13.17
C ALA A 141 -9.30 -0.96 11.75
N GLU A 142 -8.34 -0.13 11.38
CA GLU A 142 -8.21 0.47 10.05
C GLU A 142 -6.73 0.51 9.65
N VAL A 143 -6.45 0.37 8.36
CA VAL A 143 -5.10 0.52 7.81
C VAL A 143 -5.01 1.86 7.11
N VAL A 144 -3.98 2.64 7.43
CA VAL A 144 -3.67 3.89 6.74
C VAL A 144 -2.70 3.61 5.58
N ALA A 145 -2.93 4.26 4.46
CA ALA A 145 -2.14 4.05 3.25
C ALA A 145 -0.77 4.74 3.34
N ASP A 146 -0.74 5.96 3.87
CA ASP A 146 0.47 6.76 4.02
C ASP A 146 0.42 7.49 5.37
N TYR A 147 1.21 7.00 6.31
CA TYR A 147 1.24 7.54 7.67
C TYR A 147 2.10 8.80 7.75
N PRO A 148 1.59 9.92 8.30
CA PRO A 148 0.25 10.14 8.87
C PRO A 148 -0.73 10.89 7.95
N TRP A 149 -0.40 11.09 6.67
CA TRP A 149 -1.08 12.07 5.81
C TRP A 149 -2.28 11.54 5.07
N GLU A 150 -2.22 10.31 4.58
CA GLU A 150 -3.32 9.72 3.83
C GLU A 150 -4.19 8.82 4.71
N GLY A 151 -5.47 8.78 4.39
CA GLY A 151 -6.39 7.87 5.03
C GLY A 151 -6.22 6.44 4.53
N SER A 152 -7.23 5.62 4.73
CA SER A 152 -7.25 4.25 4.24
C SER A 152 -7.54 4.22 2.73
N ASP A 153 -6.75 3.48 1.98
CA ASP A 153 -7.00 3.09 0.58
C ASP A 153 -7.33 1.59 0.52
N PRO A 154 -8.47 1.17 -0.06
CA PRO A 154 -8.88 -0.23 -0.07
C PRO A 154 -7.91 -1.16 -0.79
N ARG A 155 -7.32 -0.75 -1.93
CA ARG A 155 -6.35 -1.57 -2.68
C ARG A 155 -5.08 -1.77 -1.87
N GLN A 156 -4.47 -0.67 -1.40
CA GLN A 156 -3.24 -0.73 -0.61
C GLN A 156 -3.47 -1.54 0.68
N THR A 157 -4.62 -1.31 1.34
CA THR A 157 -5.03 -2.08 2.52
C THR A 157 -5.07 -3.57 2.23
N LEU A 158 -5.77 -4.01 1.18
CA LEU A 158 -5.93 -5.43 0.85
C LEU A 158 -4.59 -6.11 0.51
N VAL A 159 -3.71 -5.42 -0.22
CA VAL A 159 -2.40 -5.95 -0.58
C VAL A 159 -1.46 -6.03 0.64
N ALA A 160 -1.52 -5.05 1.54
CA ALA A 160 -0.63 -5.00 2.71
C ALA A 160 -1.13 -5.82 3.91
N LEU A 161 -2.44 -6.02 4.04
CA LEU A 161 -3.08 -6.58 5.23
C LEU A 161 -2.52 -7.94 5.69
N PRO A 162 -2.16 -8.89 4.81
CA PRO A 162 -1.52 -10.13 5.25
C PRO A 162 -0.24 -9.88 6.04
N GLY A 163 0.67 -9.06 5.52
CA GLY A 163 1.95 -8.75 6.18
C GLY A 163 1.81 -7.92 7.45
N ILE A 164 0.92 -6.93 7.47
CA ILE A 164 0.77 -6.02 8.62
C ILE A 164 -0.14 -6.56 9.72
N ALA A 165 -0.96 -7.56 9.45
CA ALA A 165 -1.87 -8.17 10.42
C ALA A 165 -1.63 -9.65 10.63
N LEU A 166 -1.78 -10.49 9.61
CA LEU A 166 -1.76 -11.95 9.76
C LEU A 166 -0.40 -12.46 10.22
N GLU A 167 0.70 -12.01 9.60
CA GLU A 167 2.07 -12.37 9.99
C GLU A 167 2.47 -11.88 11.39
N GLN A 168 1.67 -11.03 12.00
CA GLN A 168 1.85 -10.54 13.36
C GLN A 168 0.88 -11.15 14.37
N GLY A 169 0.09 -12.15 13.95
CA GLY A 169 -0.91 -12.81 14.78
C GLY A 169 -2.13 -11.95 15.12
N ARG A 170 -2.38 -10.87 14.37
CA ARG A 170 -3.50 -9.92 14.57
C ARG A 170 -4.69 -10.31 13.69
N THR A 171 -5.09 -11.57 13.76
CA THR A 171 -6.15 -12.13 12.89
C THR A 171 -7.49 -11.46 13.10
N GLU A 172 -7.83 -11.09 14.35
CA GLU A 172 -9.10 -10.41 14.65
C GLU A 172 -9.14 -9.01 14.04
N GLU A 173 -8.07 -8.23 14.14
CA GLU A 173 -8.02 -6.91 13.51
C GLU A 173 -8.05 -7.03 11.97
N CYS A 174 -7.42 -8.06 11.40
CA CYS A 174 -7.53 -8.36 9.98
C CYS A 174 -8.99 -8.58 9.57
N MET A 175 -9.72 -9.39 10.31
CA MET A 175 -11.14 -9.65 10.05
C MET A 175 -12.00 -8.38 10.20
N GLN A 176 -11.74 -7.52 11.18
CA GLN A 176 -12.45 -6.24 11.33
C GLN A 176 -12.26 -5.33 10.12
N VAL A 177 -11.04 -5.27 9.57
CA VAL A 177 -10.75 -4.51 8.33
C VAL A 177 -11.47 -5.11 7.14
N LEU A 178 -11.43 -6.44 7.00
CA LEU A 178 -12.11 -7.15 5.90
C LEU A 178 -13.64 -7.04 5.98
N ASP A 179 -14.24 -7.02 7.17
CA ASP A 179 -15.68 -6.81 7.33
C ASP A 179 -16.12 -5.45 6.79
N ARG A 180 -15.35 -4.41 7.05
CA ARG A 180 -15.62 -3.07 6.53
C ARG A 180 -15.50 -3.03 5.01
N ILE A 181 -14.45 -3.63 4.45
CA ILE A 181 -14.30 -3.74 2.99
C ILE A 181 -15.43 -4.59 2.38
N ALA A 182 -15.85 -5.67 3.05
CA ALA A 182 -16.98 -6.47 2.62
C ALA A 182 -18.30 -5.68 2.61
N GLU A 183 -18.48 -4.76 3.56
CA GLU A 183 -19.64 -3.85 3.57
C GLU A 183 -19.56 -2.84 2.42
N ASP A 184 -18.40 -2.27 2.17
CA ASP A 184 -18.16 -1.38 1.03
C ASP A 184 -18.43 -2.09 -0.31
N LEU A 185 -18.04 -3.36 -0.45
CA LEU A 185 -18.33 -4.18 -1.62
C LEU A 185 -19.84 -4.42 -1.80
N ARG A 186 -20.56 -4.73 -0.72
CA ARG A 186 -22.00 -4.97 -0.76
C ARG A 186 -22.79 -3.69 -1.06
N SER A 187 -22.45 -2.60 -0.41
CA SER A 187 -23.09 -1.28 -0.61
C SER A 187 -22.68 -0.62 -1.91
N GLY A 188 -21.55 -1.07 -2.49
CA GLY A 188 -21.05 -0.59 -3.76
C GLY A 188 -20.60 0.85 -3.70
N THR A 189 -19.77 1.20 -2.74
CA THR A 189 -19.20 2.54 -2.64
C THR A 189 -18.33 2.87 -3.85
N ASP A 190 -18.35 4.12 -4.28
CA ASP A 190 -17.53 4.64 -5.38
C ASP A 190 -16.04 4.32 -5.19
N ARG A 191 -15.58 4.29 -3.95
CA ARG A 191 -14.19 4.03 -3.56
C ARG A 191 -13.69 2.65 -4.03
N ILE A 192 -14.57 1.66 -4.07
CA ILE A 192 -14.26 0.30 -4.51
C ILE A 192 -14.59 0.10 -6.00
N ARG A 193 -15.72 0.67 -6.47
CA ARG A 193 -16.22 0.44 -7.83
C ARG A 193 -15.43 1.13 -8.94
N ARG A 194 -14.63 2.15 -8.61
CA ARG A 194 -13.88 2.92 -9.61
C ARG A 194 -12.64 2.22 -10.15
N GLN A 195 -12.24 1.09 -9.58
CA GLN A 195 -11.02 0.39 -9.94
C GLN A 195 -11.27 -1.08 -10.19
N ALA A 196 -10.69 -1.59 -11.28
CA ALA A 196 -10.96 -2.94 -11.75
C ALA A 196 -10.26 -4.04 -10.92
N ASP A 197 -9.20 -3.70 -10.23
CA ASP A 197 -8.40 -4.64 -9.44
C ASP A 197 -8.78 -4.65 -7.95
N THR A 198 -9.24 -3.53 -7.39
CA THR A 198 -9.49 -3.40 -5.95
C THR A 198 -10.42 -4.47 -5.37
N PRO A 199 -11.61 -4.76 -5.94
CA PRO A 199 -12.47 -5.81 -5.44
C PRO A 199 -11.86 -7.21 -5.55
N LEU A 200 -10.95 -7.41 -6.51
CA LEU A 200 -10.33 -8.71 -6.76
C LEU A 200 -9.20 -9.01 -5.75
N TRP A 201 -8.53 -7.99 -5.21
CA TRP A 201 -7.58 -8.14 -4.12
C TRP A 201 -8.22 -8.68 -2.85
N PHE A 202 -9.51 -8.44 -2.62
CA PHE A 202 -10.24 -9.02 -1.51
C PHE A 202 -10.15 -10.56 -1.48
N PHE A 203 -10.29 -11.22 -2.63
CA PHE A 203 -10.18 -12.68 -2.74
C PHE A 203 -8.78 -13.18 -2.43
N TRP A 204 -7.75 -12.49 -2.89
CA TRP A 204 -6.37 -12.83 -2.57
C TRP A 204 -6.10 -12.70 -1.06
N THR A 205 -6.59 -11.64 -0.43
CA THR A 205 -6.45 -11.44 1.02
C THR A 205 -7.23 -12.50 1.81
N LEU A 206 -8.42 -12.92 1.34
CA LEU A 206 -9.16 -14.02 1.93
C LEU A 206 -8.43 -15.37 1.83
N GLN A 207 -7.69 -15.61 0.76
CA GLN A 207 -6.84 -16.80 0.64
C GLN A 207 -5.72 -16.80 1.69
N GLN A 208 -5.15 -15.64 2.01
CA GLN A 208 -4.17 -15.52 3.10
C GLN A 208 -4.84 -15.71 4.46
N LEU A 209 -6.02 -15.13 4.68
CA LEU A 209 -6.78 -15.33 5.93
C LEU A 209 -7.18 -16.80 6.13
N GLU A 210 -7.54 -17.52 5.07
CA GLU A 210 -7.92 -18.93 5.12
C GLU A 210 -6.85 -19.79 5.81
N MET A 211 -5.57 -19.49 5.62
CA MET A 211 -4.46 -20.22 6.24
C MET A 211 -4.45 -20.08 7.77
N HIS A 212 -5.09 -19.06 8.33
CA HIS A 212 -5.15 -18.78 9.76
C HIS A 212 -6.45 -19.22 10.43
N VAL A 213 -7.59 -19.11 9.72
CA VAL A 213 -8.92 -19.38 10.31
C VAL A 213 -9.64 -20.57 9.68
N GLY A 214 -9.12 -21.09 8.56
CA GLY A 214 -9.72 -22.17 7.80
C GLY A 214 -10.81 -21.75 6.80
N ALA A 215 -11.05 -22.60 5.81
CA ALA A 215 -11.97 -22.36 4.72
C ALA A 215 -13.44 -22.19 5.16
N GLU A 216 -13.85 -22.90 6.22
CA GLU A 216 -15.23 -22.85 6.73
C GLU A 216 -15.58 -21.46 7.28
N GLU A 217 -14.70 -20.86 8.09
CA GLU A 217 -14.90 -19.52 8.63
C GLU A 217 -14.91 -18.46 7.53
N VAL A 218 -14.00 -18.56 6.55
CA VAL A 218 -13.97 -17.66 5.39
C VAL A 218 -15.28 -17.76 4.59
N TRP A 219 -15.74 -18.95 4.27
CA TRP A 219 -16.98 -19.14 3.50
C TRP A 219 -18.20 -18.64 4.24
N LYS A 220 -18.34 -19.01 5.52
CA LYS A 220 -19.44 -18.59 6.37
C LYS A 220 -19.55 -17.07 6.46
N ARG A 221 -18.42 -16.37 6.60
CA ARG A 221 -18.39 -14.92 6.83
C ARG A 221 -18.44 -14.12 5.53
N TYR A 222 -17.73 -14.56 4.50
CA TYR A 222 -17.51 -13.78 3.28
C TYR A 222 -18.08 -14.39 2.00
N GLY A 223 -18.55 -15.63 2.00
CA GLY A 223 -19.03 -16.31 0.80
C GLY A 223 -20.13 -15.56 0.05
N GLY A 224 -21.07 -14.92 0.76
CA GLY A 224 -22.07 -14.06 0.16
C GLY A 224 -21.47 -12.83 -0.54
N THR A 225 -20.49 -12.18 0.09
CA THR A 225 -19.78 -11.03 -0.48
C THR A 225 -18.95 -11.43 -1.69
N MET A 226 -18.27 -12.58 -1.62
CA MET A 226 -17.48 -13.11 -2.74
C MET A 226 -18.36 -13.32 -3.99
N LYS A 227 -19.49 -14.01 -3.83
CA LYS A 227 -20.46 -14.23 -4.92
C LYS A 227 -20.97 -12.93 -5.51
N GLY A 228 -21.46 -12.02 -4.66
CA GLY A 228 -21.98 -10.71 -5.09
C GLY A 228 -20.93 -9.84 -5.79
N ALA A 229 -19.66 -9.90 -5.35
CA ALA A 229 -18.58 -9.20 -6.04
C ALA A 229 -18.35 -9.75 -7.46
N LEU A 230 -18.30 -11.07 -7.65
CA LEU A 230 -18.17 -11.67 -8.97
C LEU A 230 -19.37 -11.36 -9.88
N GLU A 231 -20.58 -11.43 -9.34
CA GLU A 231 -21.81 -11.04 -10.05
C GLU A 231 -21.77 -9.58 -10.50
N SER A 232 -21.21 -8.68 -9.69
CA SER A 232 -21.05 -7.27 -10.06
C SER A 232 -20.19 -7.06 -11.31
N TYR A 233 -19.15 -7.87 -11.53
CA TYR A 233 -18.37 -7.83 -12.77
C TYR A 233 -19.15 -8.39 -13.95
N ARG A 234 -19.89 -9.49 -13.75
CA ARG A 234 -20.69 -10.13 -14.80
C ARG A 234 -21.86 -9.25 -15.25
N ASP A 235 -22.55 -8.64 -14.30
CA ASP A 235 -23.83 -7.96 -14.54
C ASP A 235 -23.67 -6.43 -14.71
N GLY A 236 -22.43 -5.93 -14.76
CA GLY A 236 -22.13 -4.49 -14.95
C GLY A 236 -22.34 -3.64 -13.70
N GLY A 237 -22.44 -4.22 -12.52
CA GLY A 237 -22.58 -3.52 -11.24
C GLY A 237 -21.34 -2.70 -10.83
N MET A 238 -20.20 -2.93 -11.49
CA MET A 238 -18.96 -2.13 -11.36
C MET A 238 -18.97 -0.85 -12.21
N GLY A 239 -20.11 -0.52 -12.82
CA GLY A 239 -20.24 0.57 -13.77
C GLY A 239 -19.95 0.14 -15.22
N ARG A 240 -20.32 0.99 -16.17
CA ARG A 240 -20.22 0.67 -17.61
C ARG A 240 -18.78 0.53 -18.12
N CYS A 241 -17.80 0.99 -17.35
CA CYS A 241 -16.39 1.01 -17.73
C CYS A 241 -15.65 -0.27 -17.31
N ILE A 242 -16.22 -1.07 -16.40
CA ILE A 242 -15.60 -2.29 -15.85
C ILE A 242 -16.65 -3.40 -15.87
N LEU A 243 -16.46 -4.41 -16.70
CA LEU A 243 -17.38 -5.55 -16.80
C LEU A 243 -16.71 -6.79 -17.40
N MET A 244 -17.23 -7.95 -17.08
CA MET A 244 -16.86 -9.21 -17.76
C MET A 244 -17.52 -9.25 -19.15
N HIS A 245 -16.73 -9.50 -20.19
CA HIS A 245 -17.23 -9.73 -21.53
C HIS A 245 -17.62 -11.20 -21.77
N ASP A 246 -18.30 -11.45 -22.89
CA ASP A 246 -18.75 -12.81 -23.26
C ASP A 246 -17.61 -13.83 -23.35
N ASN A 247 -16.38 -13.43 -23.61
CA ASN A 247 -15.22 -14.30 -23.61
C ASN A 247 -14.74 -14.71 -22.20
N GLY A 248 -15.35 -14.19 -21.13
CA GLY A 248 -15.01 -14.46 -19.74
C GLY A 248 -13.90 -13.59 -19.16
N LEU A 249 -13.31 -12.67 -19.94
CA LEU A 249 -12.32 -11.71 -19.48
C LEU A 249 -12.97 -10.43 -18.96
N VAL A 250 -12.35 -9.79 -17.99
CA VAL A 250 -12.75 -8.49 -17.47
C VAL A 250 -12.14 -7.38 -18.31
N TRP A 251 -13.00 -6.55 -18.87
CA TRP A 251 -12.68 -5.32 -19.59
C TRP A 251 -12.72 -4.13 -18.62
N ALA A 252 -11.76 -3.24 -18.73
CA ALA A 252 -11.72 -1.99 -18.01
C ALA A 252 -11.22 -0.86 -18.91
N ALA A 253 -12.08 0.10 -19.23
CA ALA A 253 -11.73 1.24 -20.07
C ALA A 253 -12.55 2.47 -19.71
N ALA A 254 -11.87 3.59 -19.50
CA ALA A 254 -12.46 4.91 -19.37
C ALA A 254 -11.51 5.96 -19.97
N GLU A 255 -12.08 7.00 -20.58
CA GLU A 255 -11.28 8.04 -21.21
C GLU A 255 -10.53 8.85 -20.13
N ASN A 256 -9.20 8.87 -20.22
CA ASN A 256 -8.28 9.58 -19.30
C ASN A 256 -8.43 9.22 -17.80
N VAL A 257 -9.12 8.13 -17.47
CA VAL A 257 -9.26 7.64 -16.10
C VAL A 257 -8.53 6.30 -15.98
N PRO A 258 -7.46 6.21 -15.19
CA PRO A 258 -6.81 4.93 -14.93
C PRO A 258 -7.69 4.06 -14.02
N LEU A 259 -7.87 2.80 -14.38
CA LEU A 259 -8.74 1.85 -13.67
C LEU A 259 -7.99 0.70 -12.99
N THR A 260 -6.66 0.77 -12.94
CA THR A 260 -5.78 -0.21 -12.30
C THR A 260 -4.81 0.48 -11.32
N TRP A 261 -3.93 -0.27 -10.65
CA TRP A 261 -2.91 0.30 -9.75
C TRP A 261 -1.95 1.28 -10.43
N MET A 262 -1.82 1.23 -11.76
CA MET A 262 -1.03 2.20 -12.53
C MET A 262 -1.87 3.47 -12.77
N ASP A 263 -2.10 4.26 -11.74
CA ASP A 263 -3.16 5.25 -11.62
C ASP A 263 -2.70 6.73 -11.63
N SER A 264 -1.43 6.99 -11.96
CA SER A 264 -0.94 8.37 -12.08
C SER A 264 -1.62 9.14 -13.20
N VAL A 265 -1.96 10.41 -12.91
CA VAL A 265 -2.62 11.34 -13.83
C VAL A 265 -1.83 12.65 -13.89
N ILE A 266 -1.46 13.08 -15.09
CA ILE A 266 -0.76 14.35 -15.35
C ILE A 266 -1.67 15.22 -16.23
N ASP A 267 -1.96 16.44 -15.81
CA ASP A 267 -2.82 17.38 -16.53
C ASP A 267 -4.15 16.76 -17.01
N GLY A 268 -4.77 15.95 -16.16
CA GLY A 268 -6.03 15.27 -16.44
C GLY A 268 -5.93 14.09 -17.41
N ARG A 269 -4.73 13.62 -17.71
CA ARG A 269 -4.49 12.45 -18.58
C ARG A 269 -3.80 11.34 -17.83
N ALA A 270 -4.30 10.12 -17.97
CA ALA A 270 -3.65 8.93 -17.41
C ALA A 270 -2.25 8.73 -18.02
N VAL A 271 -1.24 8.54 -17.17
CA VAL A 271 0.13 8.24 -17.60
C VAL A 271 0.21 6.89 -18.30
N THR A 272 -0.57 5.93 -17.82
CA THR A 272 -0.66 4.57 -18.34
C THR A 272 -2.13 4.18 -18.52
N PRO A 273 -2.78 4.60 -19.61
CA PRO A 273 -4.23 4.45 -19.78
C PRO A 273 -4.70 2.99 -19.81
N ARG A 274 -3.90 2.02 -20.28
CA ARG A 274 -4.12 0.56 -20.25
C ARG A 274 -5.59 0.15 -20.44
N SER A 275 -6.28 0.80 -21.41
CA SER A 275 -7.70 0.55 -21.68
C SER A 275 -7.91 -0.81 -22.37
N GLY A 276 -8.73 -1.65 -21.78
CA GLY A 276 -9.01 -3.00 -22.27
C GLY A 276 -8.87 -4.08 -21.21
N TYR A 277 -8.39 -5.23 -21.61
CA TYR A 277 -8.09 -6.35 -20.73
C TYR A 277 -6.68 -6.18 -20.16
N ALA A 278 -6.53 -5.77 -18.90
CA ALA A 278 -5.25 -5.69 -18.21
C ALA A 278 -4.84 -7.06 -17.66
N VAL A 279 -3.56 -7.41 -17.76
CA VAL A 279 -3.06 -8.76 -17.44
C VAL A 279 -3.27 -9.15 -15.98
N GLU A 280 -2.92 -8.26 -15.05
CA GLU A 280 -3.08 -8.51 -13.61
C GLU A 280 -4.55 -8.54 -13.17
N VAL A 281 -5.39 -7.69 -13.77
CA VAL A 281 -6.84 -7.69 -13.48
C VAL A 281 -7.45 -9.04 -13.87
N ASN A 282 -7.11 -9.55 -15.06
CA ASN A 282 -7.62 -10.83 -15.52
C ASN A 282 -7.01 -12.04 -14.78
N ALA A 283 -5.77 -11.91 -14.30
CA ALA A 283 -5.18 -12.92 -13.43
C ALA A 283 -5.89 -12.98 -12.06
N LEU A 284 -6.12 -11.82 -11.44
CA LEU A 284 -6.88 -11.71 -10.19
C LEU A 284 -8.33 -12.19 -10.36
N TRP A 285 -8.97 -11.84 -11.47
CA TRP A 285 -10.32 -12.31 -11.81
C TRP A 285 -10.39 -13.83 -11.87
N TYR A 286 -9.51 -14.45 -12.64
CA TYR A 286 -9.44 -15.91 -12.74
C TYR A 286 -9.23 -16.57 -11.37
N ASN A 287 -8.28 -16.05 -10.59
CA ASN A 287 -8.03 -16.51 -9.22
C ASN A 287 -9.27 -16.39 -8.34
N ALA A 288 -9.99 -15.27 -8.41
CA ALA A 288 -11.20 -15.02 -7.61
C ALA A 288 -12.33 -16.00 -7.97
N VAL A 289 -12.57 -16.25 -9.27
CA VAL A 289 -13.56 -17.20 -9.75
C VAL A 289 -13.23 -18.62 -9.31
N CYS A 290 -12.00 -19.09 -9.53
CA CYS A 290 -11.58 -20.42 -9.13
C CYS A 290 -11.66 -20.65 -7.62
N TYR A 291 -11.23 -19.68 -6.83
CA TYR A 291 -11.30 -19.76 -5.37
C TYR A 291 -12.74 -19.81 -4.85
N THR A 292 -13.62 -18.99 -5.38
CA THR A 292 -15.03 -19.00 -4.99
C THR A 292 -15.69 -20.32 -5.38
N LEU A 293 -15.40 -20.86 -6.55
CA LEU A 293 -15.87 -22.17 -6.99
C LEU A 293 -15.37 -23.32 -6.11
N GLU A 294 -14.10 -23.30 -5.70
CA GLU A 294 -13.57 -24.29 -4.75
C GLU A 294 -14.35 -24.32 -3.46
N LEU A 295 -14.55 -23.13 -2.85
CA LEU A 295 -15.31 -23.01 -1.59
C LEU A 295 -16.80 -23.37 -1.79
N ALA A 296 -17.43 -22.93 -2.89
CA ALA A 296 -18.82 -23.27 -3.21
C ALA A 296 -19.04 -24.78 -3.33
N ARG A 297 -18.13 -25.48 -4.02
CA ARG A 297 -18.15 -26.95 -4.11
C ARG A 297 -17.96 -27.61 -2.75
N LYS A 298 -16.96 -27.14 -1.99
CA LYS A 298 -16.63 -27.67 -0.66
C LYS A 298 -17.78 -27.57 0.32
N PHE A 299 -18.56 -26.48 0.26
CA PHE A 299 -19.67 -26.20 1.18
C PHE A 299 -21.07 -26.39 0.58
N GLY A 300 -21.17 -27.03 -0.60
CA GLY A 300 -22.44 -27.50 -1.17
C GLY A 300 -23.30 -26.40 -1.80
N ASP A 301 -22.73 -25.29 -2.27
CA ASP A 301 -23.46 -24.27 -3.04
C ASP A 301 -23.59 -24.71 -4.51
N GLU A 302 -24.51 -25.67 -4.77
CA GLU A 302 -24.72 -26.23 -6.09
C GLU A 302 -25.21 -25.18 -7.11
N GLY A 303 -26.01 -24.20 -6.66
CA GLY A 303 -26.54 -23.15 -7.53
C GLY A 303 -25.44 -22.27 -8.10
N PHE A 304 -24.53 -21.79 -7.25
CA PHE A 304 -23.38 -21.01 -7.71
C PHE A 304 -22.45 -21.86 -8.57
N THR A 305 -22.16 -23.08 -8.15
CA THR A 305 -21.29 -24.00 -8.88
C THR A 305 -21.79 -24.23 -10.31
N ALA A 306 -23.07 -24.57 -10.47
CA ALA A 306 -23.66 -24.82 -11.80
C ALA A 306 -23.63 -23.60 -12.71
N ALA A 307 -23.78 -22.39 -12.16
CA ALA A 307 -23.79 -21.14 -12.93
C ALA A 307 -22.39 -20.70 -13.38
N TRP A 308 -21.32 -21.07 -12.67
CA TRP A 308 -19.96 -20.54 -12.86
C TRP A 308 -18.93 -21.59 -13.30
N ASP A 309 -19.26 -22.88 -13.27
CA ASP A 309 -18.34 -24.00 -13.49
C ASP A 309 -17.58 -23.96 -14.84
N SER A 310 -18.22 -23.48 -15.89
CA SER A 310 -17.60 -23.37 -17.22
C SER A 310 -16.71 -22.14 -17.42
N LEU A 311 -16.81 -21.15 -16.53
CA LEU A 311 -16.13 -19.86 -16.71
C LEU A 311 -14.60 -19.96 -16.65
N PRO A 312 -13.97 -20.73 -15.73
CA PRO A 312 -12.52 -20.83 -15.67
C PRO A 312 -11.87 -21.27 -16.98
N GLU A 313 -12.42 -22.30 -17.63
CA GLU A 313 -11.86 -22.80 -18.90
C GLU A 313 -12.04 -21.78 -20.03
N LYS A 314 -13.20 -21.14 -20.10
CA LYS A 314 -13.48 -20.07 -21.05
C LYS A 314 -12.51 -18.89 -20.89
N THR A 315 -12.30 -18.43 -19.64
CA THR A 315 -11.39 -17.35 -19.30
C THR A 315 -9.94 -17.69 -19.66
N ARG A 316 -9.49 -18.91 -19.35
CA ARG A 316 -8.13 -19.39 -19.67
C ARG A 316 -7.89 -19.43 -21.18
N THR A 317 -8.82 -19.95 -21.95
CA THR A 317 -8.74 -19.99 -23.41
C THR A 317 -8.66 -18.57 -24.00
N ALA A 318 -9.55 -17.69 -23.56
CA ALA A 318 -9.56 -16.30 -24.02
C ALA A 318 -8.29 -15.54 -23.62
N PHE A 319 -7.74 -15.80 -22.42
CA PHE A 319 -6.48 -15.21 -21.98
C PHE A 319 -5.32 -15.63 -22.87
N ALA A 320 -5.19 -16.94 -23.15
CA ALA A 320 -4.13 -17.48 -24.00
C ALA A 320 -4.18 -16.90 -25.44
N GLU A 321 -5.36 -16.59 -25.95
CA GLU A 321 -5.54 -15.98 -27.27
C GLU A 321 -5.24 -14.47 -27.25
N ARG A 322 -5.81 -13.73 -26.30
CA ARG A 322 -5.80 -12.26 -26.28
C ARG A 322 -4.47 -11.66 -25.82
N PHE A 323 -3.78 -12.35 -24.90
CA PHE A 323 -2.52 -11.84 -24.34
C PHE A 323 -1.28 -12.38 -25.05
N ARG A 324 -1.45 -13.20 -26.06
CA ARG A 324 -0.34 -13.74 -26.85
C ARG A 324 0.29 -12.66 -27.71
N ILE A 325 1.62 -12.50 -27.59
CA ILE A 325 2.43 -11.67 -28.45
C ILE A 325 3.28 -12.60 -29.34
N ALA A 326 3.22 -12.40 -30.66
CA ALA A 326 3.98 -13.24 -31.59
C ALA A 326 5.49 -13.05 -31.37
N GLY A 327 6.19 -14.14 -31.07
CA GLY A 327 7.65 -14.13 -30.87
C GLY A 327 8.11 -13.76 -29.47
N GLU A 328 7.21 -13.35 -28.55
CA GLU A 328 7.55 -13.03 -27.18
C GLU A 328 7.17 -14.15 -26.21
N PRO A 329 8.01 -14.43 -25.19
CA PRO A 329 7.74 -15.50 -24.23
C PRO A 329 6.80 -15.06 -23.08
N HIS A 330 6.41 -13.80 -23.02
CA HIS A 330 5.58 -13.23 -21.96
C HIS A 330 4.22 -12.76 -22.50
N PRO A 331 3.19 -12.67 -21.65
CA PRO A 331 1.89 -12.11 -22.03
C PRO A 331 1.97 -10.60 -22.26
N ALA A 332 1.03 -10.07 -23.01
CA ALA A 332 0.83 -8.63 -23.16
C ALA A 332 0.51 -7.96 -21.81
N ASP A 333 0.95 -6.72 -21.62
CA ASP A 333 0.60 -5.92 -20.45
C ASP A 333 -0.91 -5.63 -20.40
N TYR A 334 -1.47 -5.29 -21.57
CA TYR A 334 -2.92 -5.25 -21.80
C TYR A 334 -3.23 -5.53 -23.27
N ALA A 335 -4.47 -5.87 -23.54
CA ALA A 335 -4.97 -6.07 -24.91
C ALA A 335 -6.36 -5.45 -25.06
N ASN A 336 -6.64 -4.90 -26.24
CA ASN A 336 -7.96 -4.43 -26.61
C ASN A 336 -8.28 -4.82 -28.07
N GLU A 337 -9.27 -4.22 -28.70
CA GLU A 337 -9.66 -4.54 -30.07
C GLU A 337 -8.63 -4.12 -31.13
N THR A 338 -7.82 -3.12 -30.83
CA THR A 338 -6.88 -2.49 -31.77
C THR A 338 -5.41 -2.71 -31.44
N GLU A 339 -5.10 -3.11 -30.19
CA GLU A 339 -3.73 -3.18 -29.70
C GLU A 339 -3.52 -4.40 -28.79
N THR A 340 -2.37 -5.04 -28.94
CA THR A 340 -1.80 -5.99 -27.98
C THR A 340 -0.48 -5.40 -27.49
N ASN A 341 -0.46 -4.86 -26.28
CA ASN A 341 0.67 -4.08 -25.78
C ASN A 341 1.81 -4.98 -25.27
N ALA A 342 2.95 -4.88 -25.92
CA ALA A 342 4.13 -5.70 -25.63
C ALA A 342 5.10 -5.09 -24.59
N PHE A 343 4.68 -4.10 -23.81
CA PHE A 343 5.54 -3.49 -22.80
C PHE A 343 5.82 -4.48 -21.68
N ILE A 344 7.11 -4.64 -21.36
CA ILE A 344 7.54 -5.47 -20.24
C ILE A 344 7.37 -4.66 -18.97
N ARG A 345 6.33 -5.02 -18.18
CA ARG A 345 5.92 -4.41 -16.91
C ARG A 345 5.77 -5.48 -15.83
N PRO A 346 5.83 -5.14 -14.54
CA PRO A 346 5.75 -6.11 -13.46
C PRO A 346 4.37 -6.78 -13.33
N ASN A 347 3.34 -6.26 -13.99
CA ASN A 347 1.97 -6.74 -13.92
C ASN A 347 1.83 -8.24 -14.22
N MET A 348 2.67 -8.77 -15.12
CA MET A 348 2.66 -10.19 -15.49
C MET A 348 3.06 -11.13 -14.35
N VAL A 349 3.81 -10.67 -13.31
CA VAL A 349 4.19 -11.55 -12.21
C VAL A 349 2.98 -11.92 -11.33
N VAL A 350 1.95 -11.07 -11.30
CA VAL A 350 0.71 -11.36 -10.59
C VAL A 350 0.07 -12.63 -11.17
N ALA A 351 0.08 -12.78 -12.51
CA ALA A 351 -0.42 -13.99 -13.17
C ALA A 351 0.41 -15.25 -12.82
N CYS A 352 1.67 -15.10 -12.41
CA CYS A 352 2.55 -16.21 -12.02
C CYS A 352 2.41 -16.62 -10.55
N GLY A 353 2.19 -15.65 -9.65
CA GLY A 353 2.29 -15.83 -8.20
C GLY A 353 0.96 -16.07 -7.47
N LEU A 354 -0.18 -16.07 -8.18
CA LEU A 354 -1.48 -16.38 -7.59
C LEU A 354 -1.71 -17.88 -7.40
N ARG A 355 -2.55 -18.24 -6.41
CA ARG A 355 -2.93 -19.64 -6.12
C ARG A 355 -3.54 -20.35 -7.33
N TYR A 356 -4.39 -19.64 -8.08
CA TYR A 356 -4.95 -20.12 -9.33
C TYR A 356 -4.42 -19.27 -10.48
N THR A 357 -3.64 -19.89 -11.36
CA THR A 357 -3.06 -19.23 -12.52
C THR A 357 -3.57 -19.83 -13.82
N MET A 358 -3.64 -19.00 -14.86
CA MET A 358 -3.96 -19.44 -16.23
C MET A 358 -2.72 -19.94 -16.99
N LEU A 359 -1.53 -19.67 -16.46
CA LEU A 359 -0.26 -20.02 -17.08
C LEU A 359 0.19 -21.41 -16.60
N ASP A 360 0.65 -22.25 -17.52
CA ASP A 360 1.35 -23.48 -17.16
C ASP A 360 2.75 -23.19 -16.60
N GLU A 361 3.41 -24.22 -16.07
CA GLU A 361 4.73 -24.07 -15.44
C GLU A 361 5.78 -23.55 -16.41
N ALA A 362 5.80 -24.03 -17.65
CA ALA A 362 6.75 -23.59 -18.66
C ALA A 362 6.55 -22.10 -19.01
N GLN A 363 5.31 -21.68 -19.16
CA GLN A 363 4.96 -20.27 -19.38
C GLN A 363 5.37 -19.38 -18.18
N ARG A 364 5.14 -19.85 -16.95
CA ARG A 364 5.56 -19.13 -15.73
C ARG A 364 7.06 -18.95 -15.67
N ILE A 365 7.84 -20.00 -16.01
CA ILE A 365 9.30 -19.93 -16.05
C ILE A 365 9.77 -18.88 -17.05
N GLU A 366 9.18 -18.84 -18.25
CA GLU A 366 9.56 -17.85 -19.27
C GLU A 366 9.20 -16.41 -18.86
N VAL A 367 8.05 -16.21 -18.22
CA VAL A 367 7.69 -14.90 -17.65
C VAL A 367 8.68 -14.49 -16.59
N LEU A 368 9.05 -15.36 -15.65
CA LEU A 368 10.01 -15.08 -14.60
C LEU A 368 11.41 -14.74 -15.14
N ARG A 369 11.87 -15.44 -16.16
CA ARG A 369 13.11 -15.10 -16.88
C ARG A 369 13.05 -13.70 -17.49
N THR A 370 11.93 -13.35 -18.12
CA THR A 370 11.73 -12.01 -18.67
C THR A 370 11.77 -10.95 -17.57
N VAL A 371 11.13 -11.19 -16.44
CA VAL A 371 11.15 -10.31 -15.25
C VAL A 371 12.57 -10.14 -14.72
N GLU A 372 13.31 -11.22 -14.56
CA GLU A 372 14.71 -11.18 -14.08
C GLU A 372 15.65 -10.40 -15.01
N GLN A 373 15.48 -10.57 -16.32
CA GLN A 373 16.31 -9.90 -17.29
C GLN A 373 16.01 -8.41 -17.45
N HIS A 374 14.78 -7.97 -17.17
CA HIS A 374 14.33 -6.64 -17.52
C HIS A 374 13.84 -5.79 -16.34
N LEU A 375 13.31 -6.41 -15.30
CA LEU A 375 12.62 -5.69 -14.25
C LEU A 375 13.25 -5.84 -12.86
N LEU A 376 13.83 -7.01 -12.56
CA LEU A 376 14.36 -7.29 -11.23
C LEU A 376 15.56 -6.40 -10.91
N THR A 377 15.53 -5.80 -9.74
CA THR A 377 16.60 -5.01 -9.13
C THR A 377 16.82 -5.48 -7.69
N PRO A 378 17.88 -5.05 -7.00
CA PRO A 378 18.04 -5.33 -5.58
C PRO A 378 16.88 -4.82 -4.70
N LYS A 379 16.12 -3.80 -5.15
CA LYS A 379 15.07 -3.14 -4.38
C LYS A 379 13.64 -3.49 -4.81
N GLY A 380 13.46 -4.40 -5.76
CA GLY A 380 12.15 -4.80 -6.26
C GLY A 380 12.05 -4.85 -7.77
N LEU A 381 10.87 -4.60 -8.32
CA LEU A 381 10.62 -4.68 -9.77
C LEU A 381 10.41 -3.29 -10.39
N ARG A 382 11.13 -3.02 -11.48
CA ARG A 382 10.89 -1.83 -12.31
C ARG A 382 9.47 -1.81 -12.84
N SER A 383 8.85 -0.65 -12.88
CA SER A 383 7.50 -0.47 -13.46
C SER A 383 7.48 -0.52 -15.00
N LEU A 384 8.65 -0.40 -15.63
CA LEU A 384 8.84 -0.55 -17.08
C LEU A 384 10.29 -1.00 -17.38
N SER A 385 10.45 -1.83 -18.40
CA SER A 385 11.77 -2.26 -18.87
C SER A 385 12.61 -1.09 -19.37
N PRO A 386 13.95 -1.04 -19.04
CA PRO A 386 14.87 -0.04 -19.57
C PRO A 386 15.01 -0.03 -21.10
N ARG A 387 14.56 -1.09 -21.78
CA ARG A 387 14.56 -1.13 -23.25
C ARG A 387 13.43 -0.33 -23.88
N ASN A 388 12.44 0.09 -23.09
CA ASN A 388 11.31 0.87 -23.59
C ASN A 388 11.71 2.35 -23.74
N PRO A 389 11.37 3.03 -24.85
CA PRO A 389 11.69 4.45 -25.04
C PRO A 389 11.07 5.40 -24.00
N LEU A 390 9.99 4.98 -23.30
CA LEU A 390 9.35 5.75 -22.25
C LEU A 390 10.02 5.56 -20.88
N TYR A 391 11.06 4.74 -20.78
CA TYR A 391 11.71 4.46 -19.52
C TYR A 391 12.32 5.71 -18.88
N LYS A 392 11.99 5.93 -17.61
CA LYS A 392 12.58 6.96 -16.75
C LYS A 392 12.92 6.33 -15.40
N GLY A 393 14.21 5.99 -15.21
CA GLY A 393 14.68 5.21 -14.06
C GLY A 393 14.80 6.00 -12.76
N ARG A 394 14.77 7.34 -12.79
CA ARG A 394 14.87 8.19 -11.59
C ARG A 394 13.59 8.97 -11.34
N CYS A 395 13.14 8.93 -10.09
CA CYS A 395 11.96 9.65 -9.61
C CYS A 395 12.38 11.04 -9.13
N GLU A 396 12.54 11.98 -10.06
CA GLU A 396 13.04 13.34 -9.80
C GLU A 396 12.37 14.37 -10.71
N GLY A 397 12.54 15.65 -10.41
CA GLY A 397 12.02 16.77 -11.21
C GLY A 397 10.69 17.30 -10.71
N SER A 398 9.87 17.85 -11.60
CA SER A 398 8.53 18.35 -11.30
C SER A 398 7.58 17.23 -10.84
N PRO A 399 6.45 17.55 -10.17
CA PRO A 399 5.47 16.54 -9.78
C PRO A 399 5.05 15.61 -10.94
N GLY A 400 4.77 16.18 -12.11
CA GLY A 400 4.40 15.37 -13.29
C GLY A 400 5.53 14.47 -13.78
N GLU A 401 6.80 14.90 -13.72
CA GLU A 401 7.93 14.06 -14.08
C GLU A 401 8.13 12.90 -13.11
N ARG A 402 7.89 13.12 -11.81
CA ARG A 402 7.94 12.05 -10.80
C ARG A 402 6.78 11.07 -10.97
N ASP A 403 5.55 11.56 -11.18
CA ASP A 403 4.38 10.72 -11.47
C ASP A 403 4.58 9.88 -12.73
N PHE A 404 5.20 10.45 -13.75
CA PHE A 404 5.57 9.71 -14.96
C PHE A 404 6.59 8.62 -14.67
N ALA A 405 7.68 8.94 -13.94
CA ALA A 405 8.73 8.00 -13.58
C ALA A 405 8.19 6.85 -12.72
N GLY A 406 7.30 7.13 -11.77
CA GLY A 406 6.68 6.13 -10.90
C GLY A 406 6.00 5.00 -11.67
N LYS A 407 5.42 5.28 -12.82
CA LYS A 407 4.75 4.29 -13.67
C LYS A 407 5.57 3.84 -14.90
N ASN A 408 6.71 4.50 -15.19
CA ASN A 408 7.52 4.20 -16.36
C ASN A 408 9.03 4.00 -16.05
N GLY A 409 9.35 3.48 -14.89
CA GLY A 409 10.76 3.16 -14.55
C GLY A 409 10.91 2.77 -13.11
N SER A 410 10.55 3.64 -12.17
CA SER A 410 10.74 3.43 -10.73
C SER A 410 10.44 2.00 -10.26
N VAL A 411 11.18 1.57 -9.27
CA VAL A 411 11.06 0.23 -8.68
C VAL A 411 10.01 0.23 -7.60
N TRP A 412 9.14 -0.76 -7.64
CA TRP A 412 8.12 -1.03 -6.63
C TRP A 412 8.40 -2.33 -5.89
N ILE A 413 8.22 -2.32 -4.57
CA ILE A 413 8.45 -3.52 -3.73
C ILE A 413 7.28 -4.49 -3.83
N TRP A 414 6.03 -4.01 -3.85
CA TRP A 414 4.86 -4.86 -3.70
C TRP A 414 4.75 -6.00 -4.74
N PRO A 415 5.15 -5.83 -6.05
CA PRO A 415 5.07 -6.92 -7.00
C PRO A 415 6.08 -8.04 -6.71
N LEU A 416 7.11 -7.76 -5.91
CA LEU A 416 8.12 -8.75 -5.50
C LEU A 416 7.49 -9.92 -4.74
N VAL A 417 6.39 -9.69 -4.02
CA VAL A 417 5.64 -10.74 -3.32
C VAL A 417 5.20 -11.83 -4.28
N PHE A 418 4.69 -11.46 -5.46
CA PHE A 418 4.21 -12.40 -6.48
C PHE A 418 5.36 -13.07 -7.22
N TYR A 419 6.47 -12.36 -7.44
CA TYR A 419 7.70 -12.95 -7.96
C TYR A 419 8.21 -14.04 -7.03
N VAL A 420 8.35 -13.73 -5.75
CA VAL A 420 8.81 -14.68 -4.71
C VAL A 420 7.85 -15.86 -4.60
N ALA A 421 6.54 -15.62 -4.56
CA ALA A 421 5.53 -16.68 -4.51
C ALA A 421 5.60 -17.62 -5.74
N ALA A 422 5.81 -17.04 -6.94
CA ALA A 422 5.96 -17.83 -8.16
C ALA A 422 7.22 -18.71 -8.15
N ARG A 423 8.36 -18.15 -7.70
CA ARG A 423 9.63 -18.89 -7.57
C ARG A 423 9.51 -20.03 -6.55
N PHE A 424 8.93 -19.77 -5.37
CA PHE A 424 8.66 -20.83 -4.40
C PHE A 424 7.71 -21.90 -4.94
N GLY A 425 6.70 -21.53 -5.72
CA GLY A 425 5.78 -22.48 -6.35
C GLY A 425 6.44 -23.41 -7.38
N ILE A 426 7.58 -23.02 -7.95
CA ILE A 426 8.33 -23.80 -8.95
C ILE A 426 9.51 -24.54 -8.30
N GLU A 427 10.28 -23.90 -7.43
CA GLU A 427 11.56 -24.39 -6.94
C GLU A 427 11.49 -24.91 -5.48
N GLY A 428 10.38 -24.63 -4.79
CA GLY A 428 10.23 -24.99 -3.38
C GLY A 428 11.36 -24.39 -2.54
N ASP A 429 11.89 -25.18 -1.59
CA ASP A 429 12.96 -24.77 -0.66
C ASP A 429 14.27 -24.41 -1.38
N GLY A 430 14.44 -24.78 -2.65
CA GLY A 430 15.59 -24.38 -3.47
C GLY A 430 15.75 -22.87 -3.63
N PHE A 431 14.66 -22.11 -3.51
CA PHE A 431 14.66 -20.66 -3.63
C PHE A 431 14.95 -19.90 -2.31
N LEU A 432 15.01 -20.57 -1.15
CA LEU A 432 15.17 -19.93 0.16
C LEU A 432 16.40 -19.02 0.27
N THR A 433 17.56 -19.47 -0.25
CA THR A 433 18.79 -18.66 -0.22
C THR A 433 18.64 -17.37 -1.02
N ALA A 434 18.14 -17.47 -2.25
CA ALA A 434 17.92 -16.31 -3.12
C ALA A 434 16.85 -15.34 -2.55
N ALA A 435 15.81 -15.87 -1.91
CA ALA A 435 14.83 -15.05 -1.20
C ALA A 435 15.46 -14.29 -0.01
N GLY A 436 16.34 -14.94 0.74
CA GLY A 436 17.12 -14.31 1.83
C GLY A 436 18.03 -13.20 1.32
N GLU A 437 18.71 -13.41 0.18
CA GLU A 437 19.54 -12.40 -0.47
C GLU A 437 18.71 -11.18 -0.92
N LEU A 438 17.53 -11.40 -1.52
CA LEU A 438 16.62 -10.30 -1.89
C LEU A 438 16.21 -9.47 -0.67
N LEU A 439 15.91 -10.11 0.46
CA LEU A 439 15.52 -9.42 1.69
C LEU A 439 16.68 -8.63 2.30
N SER A 440 17.92 -9.13 2.23
CA SER A 440 19.09 -8.48 2.83
C SER A 440 19.39 -7.12 2.23
N HIS A 441 19.01 -6.87 0.98
CA HIS A 441 19.17 -5.57 0.33
C HIS A 441 18.36 -4.43 0.95
N PHE A 442 17.39 -4.73 1.81
CA PHE A 442 16.56 -3.74 2.50
C PHE A 442 17.04 -3.42 3.92
N GLU A 443 18.03 -4.16 4.46
CA GLU A 443 18.47 -3.99 5.84
C GLU A 443 19.08 -2.61 6.11
N GLU A 444 19.82 -2.06 5.16
CA GLU A 444 20.41 -0.74 5.28
C GLU A 444 19.35 0.37 5.17
N ASP A 445 18.38 0.22 4.28
CA ASP A 445 17.36 1.24 4.00
C ASP A 445 16.50 1.58 5.22
N ILE A 446 16.16 0.57 6.03
CA ILE A 446 15.34 0.78 7.23
C ILE A 446 16.00 1.68 8.27
N GLN A 447 17.32 1.90 8.15
CA GLN A 447 18.11 2.75 9.04
C GLN A 447 18.49 4.09 8.41
N SER A 448 18.59 4.17 7.08
CA SER A 448 19.13 5.34 6.39
C SER A 448 18.05 6.33 5.94
N ASP A 449 17.05 5.88 5.24
CA ASP A 449 16.12 6.79 4.54
C ASP A 449 14.76 6.93 5.23
N GLY A 450 14.05 5.84 5.46
CA GLY A 450 12.73 5.86 6.09
C GLY A 450 12.74 5.82 7.63
N ILE A 451 13.87 5.80 8.28
CA ILE A 451 14.12 5.61 9.73
C ILE A 451 13.07 4.70 10.39
N GLY A 452 13.23 3.40 10.19
CA GLY A 452 12.34 2.38 10.71
C GLY A 452 11.21 1.95 9.77
N SER A 453 11.21 2.43 8.52
CA SER A 453 10.29 2.01 7.45
C SER A 453 11.06 1.81 6.15
N LEU A 454 10.46 1.11 5.19
CA LEU A 454 10.95 1.02 3.81
C LEU A 454 10.25 2.07 2.94
N SER A 455 10.92 2.53 1.90
CA SER A 455 10.35 3.41 0.90
C SER A 455 9.28 2.67 0.07
N GLU A 456 8.25 3.37 -0.38
CA GLU A 456 7.21 2.81 -1.26
C GLU A 456 7.78 2.45 -2.63
N LEU A 457 8.68 3.29 -3.13
CA LEU A 457 9.37 3.09 -4.41
C LEU A 457 10.84 3.54 -4.32
N TYR A 458 11.65 3.06 -5.25
CA TYR A 458 13.06 3.39 -5.39
C TYR A 458 13.39 3.82 -6.82
N ASP A 459 14.50 4.52 -6.99
CA ASP A 459 15.07 4.70 -8.30
C ASP A 459 15.42 3.35 -8.93
N ALA A 460 15.23 3.23 -10.22
CA ALA A 460 15.45 1.98 -10.94
C ALA A 460 16.87 1.81 -11.47
N ASP A 461 17.67 2.87 -11.42
CA ASP A 461 19.08 2.87 -11.79
C ASP A 461 19.96 3.09 -10.55
N PRO A 462 21.18 2.53 -10.51
CA PRO A 462 22.08 2.74 -9.37
C PRO A 462 22.26 4.22 -9.03
N PRO A 463 22.35 4.56 -7.71
CA PRO A 463 22.50 3.69 -6.55
C PRO A 463 21.18 3.09 -5.98
N TYR A 464 20.05 3.16 -6.64
CA TYR A 464 18.73 2.64 -6.19
C TYR A 464 18.23 3.32 -4.90
N THR A 465 18.32 4.61 -4.81
CA THR A 465 17.91 5.42 -3.64
C THR A 465 16.47 5.86 -3.70
#